data_6b09b2272862ac1c70d4c642a51b5d4e
#
_entry.id   6b09b2272862ac1c70d4c642a51b5d4e
#
_cell.length_a   1.000
_cell.length_b   1.000
_cell.length_c   1.000
_cell.angle_alpha   90.00
_cell.angle_beta   90.00
_cell.angle_gamma   90.00
#
_symmetry.space_group_name_H-M   'P 1'
#
loop_
_entity.id
_entity.type
_entity.pdbx_description
1 polymer ?
#
loop_
_entity_poly.entity_id
_entity_poly.type
_entity_poly.pdbx_seq_one_letter_code
_entity_poly.pdbx_strand_id
1 'polypeptide(L)'
;MFNVQWSMFNEMKQFISFVIKETKHILRDKRTMLILFGMPIVLMLLFGFAITNDVKNVRTIIVTSQMDNLTQRAVERLASSEYFDITKTVSTPKEAELMIRSQKADLAIVFGKIQTPPLAPFPLTRLPVAFPLEGRGVVGAGHSVQFIVDGSDPNMAQQWTAYAQQVVMNPQASMVNQKLLYNPRMKSAYNFVPAIMGMLLLLICAMMTSVSIVREKEQGTMEVLLVSPIQPLMIIVAKAVPYLLQALLILFIILTMSATVLDVPLQGSLLWIVFTSFIYIMLALSLGLLISNVAQTQFVALLVSAMVLLLPTVMLSGMLFPIESMPEILQWIAAIMPPRYYMQAMRKLMIMGVGIGEVWQEVSILAGMTALLLIAALKNFNKRLAL
;
A
#
# COMPACT_ATOMS: atom_id res chain seq x y z
N MET A 1 37.87 -38.96 -1.07
CA MET A 1 37.78 -37.49 -1.02
C MET A 1 37.79 -36.85 -2.41
N PHE A 2 38.63 -37.25 -3.34
CA PHE A 2 38.73 -36.64 -4.69
C PHE A 2 37.42 -36.74 -5.53
N ASN A 3 36.71 -37.86 -5.48
CA ASN A 3 35.47 -38.07 -6.24
C ASN A 3 34.32 -37.15 -5.78
N VAL A 4 34.23 -36.80 -4.49
CA VAL A 4 33.17 -35.92 -3.95
C VAL A 4 33.42 -34.47 -4.37
N GLN A 5 34.68 -34.02 -4.37
CA GLN A 5 35.04 -32.69 -4.84
C GLN A 5 34.78 -32.50 -6.35
N TRP A 6 35.05 -33.52 -7.15
CA TRP A 6 34.80 -33.52 -8.59
C TRP A 6 33.29 -33.49 -8.91
N SER A 7 32.47 -34.23 -8.17
CA SER A 7 31.04 -34.24 -8.29
C SER A 7 30.45 -32.85 -7.96
N MET A 8 30.82 -32.28 -6.81
CA MET A 8 30.39 -30.93 -6.41
C MET A 8 30.81 -29.84 -7.41
N PHE A 9 32.03 -29.94 -7.97
CA PHE A 9 32.53 -29.00 -8.97
C PHE A 9 31.72 -29.07 -10.29
N ASN A 10 31.35 -30.26 -10.73
CA ASN A 10 30.53 -30.47 -11.91
C ASN A 10 29.07 -29.98 -11.69
N GLU A 11 28.51 -30.26 -10.53
CA GLU A 11 27.16 -29.75 -10.16
C GLU A 11 27.13 -28.23 -10.13
N MET A 12 28.15 -27.57 -9.58
CA MET A 12 28.27 -26.13 -9.52
C MET A 12 28.43 -25.52 -10.93
N LYS A 13 29.21 -26.11 -11.82
CA LYS A 13 29.32 -25.68 -13.22
C LYS A 13 27.98 -25.80 -13.95
N GLN A 14 27.27 -26.90 -13.75
CA GLN A 14 25.94 -27.11 -14.32
C GLN A 14 24.94 -26.07 -13.81
N PHE A 15 24.91 -25.81 -12.49
CA PHE A 15 24.10 -24.78 -11.87
C PHE A 15 24.36 -23.39 -12.49
N ILE A 16 25.61 -22.97 -12.55
CA ILE A 16 26.01 -21.69 -13.13
C ILE A 16 25.59 -21.59 -14.61
N SER A 17 25.77 -22.67 -15.37
CA SER A 17 25.36 -22.72 -16.78
C SER A 17 23.86 -22.57 -16.95
N PHE A 18 23.06 -23.17 -16.06
CA PHE A 18 21.61 -23.00 -16.02
C PHE A 18 21.20 -21.57 -15.69
N VAL A 19 21.79 -20.97 -14.67
CA VAL A 19 21.54 -19.56 -14.29
C VAL A 19 21.88 -18.62 -15.46
N ILE A 20 23.03 -18.82 -16.12
CA ILE A 20 23.44 -18.02 -17.27
C ILE A 20 22.48 -18.20 -18.45
N LYS A 21 22.06 -19.43 -18.74
CA LYS A 21 21.07 -19.73 -19.79
C LYS A 21 19.77 -18.97 -19.53
N GLU A 22 19.23 -19.07 -18.33
CA GLU A 22 17.96 -18.45 -17.94
C GLU A 22 18.07 -16.93 -17.97
N THR A 23 19.15 -16.37 -17.44
CA THR A 23 19.42 -14.92 -17.50
C THR A 23 19.48 -14.42 -18.93
N LYS A 24 20.20 -15.11 -19.83
CA LYS A 24 20.26 -14.75 -21.26
C LYS A 24 18.89 -14.86 -21.92
N HIS A 25 18.09 -15.85 -21.56
CA HIS A 25 16.75 -16.04 -22.08
C HIS A 25 15.84 -14.87 -21.71
N ILE A 26 15.88 -14.44 -20.44
CA ILE A 26 15.13 -13.27 -19.94
C ILE A 26 15.58 -11.99 -20.65
N LEU A 27 16.90 -11.72 -20.71
CA LEU A 27 17.45 -10.51 -21.32
C LEU A 27 17.22 -10.41 -22.84
N ARG A 28 17.05 -11.56 -23.50
CA ARG A 28 16.78 -11.60 -24.96
C ARG A 28 15.35 -11.26 -25.30
N ASP A 29 14.41 -11.45 -24.40
CA ASP A 29 12.99 -11.10 -24.57
C ASP A 29 12.76 -9.62 -24.24
N LYS A 30 13.08 -8.75 -25.21
CA LYS A 30 12.97 -7.29 -25.07
C LYS A 30 11.55 -6.82 -24.75
N ARG A 31 10.51 -7.54 -25.22
CA ARG A 31 9.11 -7.17 -24.96
C ARG A 31 8.74 -7.41 -23.50
N THR A 32 9.05 -8.58 -23.00
CA THR A 32 8.84 -8.91 -21.59
C THR A 32 9.65 -7.99 -20.68
N MET A 33 10.91 -7.70 -21.02
CA MET A 33 11.74 -6.77 -20.26
C MET A 33 11.16 -5.35 -20.22
N LEU A 34 10.67 -4.85 -21.35
CA LEU A 34 10.03 -3.52 -21.40
C LEU A 34 8.80 -3.44 -20.48
N ILE A 35 7.95 -4.44 -20.51
CA ILE A 35 6.75 -4.50 -19.64
C ILE A 35 7.18 -4.60 -18.18
N LEU A 36 8.16 -5.41 -17.88
CA LEU A 36 8.59 -5.77 -16.54
C LEU A 36 9.24 -4.61 -15.78
N PHE A 37 10.03 -3.79 -16.48
CA PHE A 37 10.63 -2.57 -15.94
C PHE A 37 9.78 -1.33 -16.17
N GLY A 38 9.06 -1.28 -17.27
CA GLY A 38 8.20 -0.14 -17.60
C GLY A 38 6.94 -0.07 -16.73
N MET A 39 6.32 -1.23 -16.45
CA MET A 39 5.09 -1.28 -15.65
C MET A 39 5.27 -0.72 -14.23
N PRO A 40 6.32 -1.07 -13.46
CA PRO A 40 6.59 -0.45 -12.17
C PRO A 40 6.73 1.07 -12.25
N ILE A 41 7.46 1.57 -13.24
CA ILE A 41 7.66 3.00 -13.44
C ILE A 41 6.32 3.69 -13.72
N VAL A 42 5.54 3.17 -14.68
CA VAL A 42 4.24 3.73 -15.04
C VAL A 42 3.27 3.69 -13.86
N LEU A 43 3.18 2.56 -13.15
CA LEU A 43 2.29 2.44 -12.00
C LEU A 43 2.72 3.34 -10.83
N MET A 44 4.03 3.46 -10.57
CA MET A 44 4.53 4.40 -9.56
C MET A 44 4.19 5.84 -9.89
N LEU A 45 4.34 6.26 -11.15
CA LEU A 45 3.97 7.60 -11.60
C LEU A 45 2.46 7.80 -11.54
N LEU A 46 1.69 6.83 -12.03
CA LEU A 46 0.23 6.91 -12.05
C LEU A 46 -0.33 7.00 -10.62
N PHE A 47 0.04 6.08 -9.74
CA PHE A 47 -0.45 6.07 -8.37
C PHE A 47 0.19 7.16 -7.50
N GLY A 48 1.42 7.58 -7.81
CA GLY A 48 2.11 8.64 -7.08
C GLY A 48 1.59 10.03 -7.39
N PHE A 49 1.11 10.27 -8.63
CA PHE A 49 0.62 11.58 -9.05
C PHE A 49 -0.88 11.63 -9.32
N ALA A 50 -1.50 10.55 -9.83
CA ALA A 50 -2.91 10.58 -10.22
C ALA A 50 -3.85 10.26 -9.05
N ILE A 51 -3.42 9.42 -8.10
CA ILE A 51 -4.18 9.14 -6.87
C ILE A 51 -3.61 10.01 -5.74
N THR A 52 -3.70 11.31 -5.91
CA THR A 52 -3.40 12.25 -4.83
C THR A 52 -4.68 12.48 -4.03
N ASN A 53 -4.72 11.94 -2.82
CA ASN A 53 -5.68 12.37 -1.81
C ASN A 53 -5.12 13.62 -1.06
N ASP A 54 -4.20 14.33 -1.70
CA ASP A 54 -3.63 15.53 -1.12
C ASP A 54 -4.72 16.59 -1.04
N VAL A 55 -4.94 17.10 0.14
CA VAL A 55 -5.89 18.20 0.35
C VAL A 55 -5.32 19.45 -0.30
N LYS A 56 -5.85 19.83 -1.46
CA LYS A 56 -5.50 21.07 -2.18
C LYS A 56 -6.74 21.67 -2.80
N ASN A 57 -6.86 23.00 -2.74
CA ASN A 57 -7.91 23.75 -3.40
C ASN A 57 -9.33 23.23 -3.04
N VAL A 58 -9.56 22.84 -1.77
CA VAL A 58 -10.88 22.41 -1.30
C VAL A 58 -11.84 23.57 -1.37
N ARG A 59 -12.85 23.47 -2.24
CA ARG A 59 -13.85 24.52 -2.42
C ARG A 59 -14.67 24.65 -1.15
N THR A 60 -14.42 25.72 -0.41
CA THR A 60 -14.92 25.91 0.96
C THR A 60 -15.92 27.04 1.01
N ILE A 61 -17.05 26.80 1.67
CA ILE A 61 -18.06 27.81 1.95
C ILE A 61 -17.99 28.19 3.42
N ILE A 62 -17.98 29.48 3.68
CA ILE A 62 -18.10 30.00 5.03
C ILE A 62 -19.57 30.32 5.31
N VAL A 63 -20.08 29.75 6.40
CA VAL A 63 -21.47 30.03 6.86
C VAL A 63 -21.40 30.83 8.13
N THR A 64 -21.84 32.08 8.08
CA THR A 64 -21.91 32.95 9.26
C THR A 64 -23.01 33.96 9.13
N SER A 65 -23.73 34.23 10.22
CA SER A 65 -24.74 35.30 10.31
C SER A 65 -24.12 36.65 10.70
N GLN A 66 -22.95 36.63 11.33
CA GLN A 66 -22.22 37.83 11.74
C GLN A 66 -20.72 37.56 11.64
N MET A 67 -20.01 38.49 11.01
CA MET A 67 -18.56 38.42 10.88
C MET A 67 -17.94 39.11 12.10
N ASP A 68 -17.64 38.34 13.13
CA ASP A 68 -16.93 38.81 14.29
C ASP A 68 -15.39 38.64 14.13
N ASN A 69 -14.62 39.25 15.04
CA ASN A 69 -13.15 39.21 14.97
C ASN A 69 -12.55 37.78 14.99
N LEU A 70 -13.23 36.80 15.60
CA LEU A 70 -12.79 35.43 15.65
C LEU A 70 -13.05 34.71 14.32
N THR A 71 -14.27 34.87 13.79
CA THR A 71 -14.64 34.35 12.48
C THR A 71 -13.75 34.93 11.38
N GLN A 72 -13.50 36.25 11.41
CA GLN A 72 -12.64 36.90 10.44
C GLN A 72 -11.22 36.34 10.46
N ARG A 73 -10.61 36.20 11.63
CA ARG A 73 -9.26 35.59 11.76
C ARG A 73 -9.22 34.13 11.30
N ALA A 74 -10.29 33.36 11.54
CA ALA A 74 -10.36 31.99 11.05
C ALA A 74 -10.46 31.94 9.51
N VAL A 75 -11.26 32.83 8.93
CA VAL A 75 -11.40 32.97 7.47
C VAL A 75 -10.08 33.42 6.83
N GLU A 76 -9.39 34.42 7.43
CA GLU A 76 -8.08 34.88 6.94
C GLU A 76 -7.02 33.75 6.97
N ARG A 77 -7.02 32.89 8.00
CA ARG A 77 -6.14 31.73 8.05
C ARG A 77 -6.49 30.68 7.00
N LEU A 78 -7.77 30.41 6.79
CA LEU A 78 -8.23 29.50 5.74
C LEU A 78 -7.82 30.02 4.37
N ALA A 79 -8.04 31.32 4.11
CA ALA A 79 -7.68 31.96 2.84
C ALA A 79 -6.15 32.02 2.60
N SER A 80 -5.36 32.09 3.66
CA SER A 80 -3.88 32.07 3.55
C SER A 80 -3.29 30.66 3.44
N SER A 81 -4.10 29.62 3.62
CA SER A 81 -3.65 28.24 3.51
C SER A 81 -3.71 27.77 2.04
N GLU A 82 -2.75 26.95 1.63
CA GLU A 82 -2.74 26.32 0.31
C GLU A 82 -3.82 25.21 0.14
N TYR A 83 -4.58 24.95 1.22
CA TYR A 83 -5.49 23.79 1.26
C TYR A 83 -6.91 24.17 0.87
N PHE A 84 -7.38 25.39 1.18
CA PHE A 84 -8.76 25.78 1.07
C PHE A 84 -8.93 26.98 0.13
N ASP A 85 -9.86 26.83 -0.81
CA ASP A 85 -10.30 27.92 -1.68
C ASP A 85 -11.69 28.40 -1.22
N ILE A 86 -11.76 29.63 -0.67
CA ILE A 86 -13.03 30.17 -0.17
C ILE A 86 -13.84 30.67 -1.35
N THR A 87 -14.82 29.86 -1.76
CA THR A 87 -15.64 30.14 -2.93
C THR A 87 -16.74 31.15 -2.64
N LYS A 88 -17.38 31.07 -1.46
CA LYS A 88 -18.53 31.94 -1.10
C LYS A 88 -18.74 31.99 0.41
N THR A 89 -19.29 33.10 0.86
CA THR A 89 -19.84 33.22 2.21
C THR A 89 -21.39 33.26 2.13
N VAL A 90 -22.07 32.42 2.93
CA VAL A 90 -23.51 32.33 2.98
C VAL A 90 -24.00 32.50 4.41
N SER A 91 -25.29 32.86 4.56
CA SER A 91 -25.87 33.18 5.88
C SER A 91 -26.55 31.97 6.55
N THR A 92 -26.86 30.92 5.79
CA THR A 92 -27.61 29.77 6.31
C THR A 92 -26.92 28.43 5.98
N PRO A 93 -26.93 27.45 6.93
CA PRO A 93 -26.41 26.11 6.65
C PRO A 93 -27.14 25.39 5.51
N LYS A 94 -28.45 25.62 5.34
CA LYS A 94 -29.25 25.02 4.25
C LYS A 94 -28.76 25.43 2.87
N GLU A 95 -28.35 26.70 2.70
CA GLU A 95 -27.80 27.18 1.43
C GLU A 95 -26.43 26.49 1.14
N ALA A 96 -25.60 26.30 2.15
CA ALA A 96 -24.33 25.58 2.02
C ALA A 96 -24.55 24.10 1.65
N GLU A 97 -25.54 23.41 2.29
CA GLU A 97 -25.88 22.03 1.93
C GLU A 97 -26.35 21.90 0.47
N LEU A 98 -27.14 22.85 -0.03
CA LEU A 98 -27.59 22.86 -1.42
C LEU A 98 -26.39 23.04 -2.39
N MET A 99 -25.41 23.87 -2.01
CA MET A 99 -24.21 24.07 -2.81
C MET A 99 -23.31 22.81 -2.80
N ILE A 100 -23.18 22.12 -1.68
CA ILE A 100 -22.46 20.83 -1.61
C ILE A 100 -23.18 19.78 -2.47
N ARG A 101 -24.49 19.63 -2.33
CA ARG A 101 -25.32 18.71 -3.15
C ARG A 101 -25.21 18.98 -4.65
N SER A 102 -25.06 20.25 -5.05
CA SER A 102 -24.86 20.65 -6.45
C SER A 102 -23.40 20.60 -6.90
N GLN A 103 -22.50 20.02 -6.11
CA GLN A 103 -21.05 19.88 -6.37
C GLN A 103 -20.34 21.22 -6.65
N LYS A 104 -20.86 22.32 -6.12
CA LYS A 104 -20.24 23.64 -6.21
C LYS A 104 -19.28 23.92 -5.06
N ALA A 105 -19.31 23.10 -4.01
CA ALA A 105 -18.41 23.14 -2.86
C ALA A 105 -18.22 21.73 -2.29
N ASP A 106 -17.11 21.54 -1.62
CA ASP A 106 -16.70 20.25 -1.04
C ASP A 106 -16.82 20.28 0.49
N LEU A 107 -16.70 21.48 1.08
CA LEU A 107 -16.73 21.70 2.53
C LEU A 107 -17.48 22.99 2.85
N ALA A 108 -18.26 22.99 3.93
CA ALA A 108 -18.78 24.21 4.53
C ALA A 108 -18.42 24.28 6.01
N ILE A 109 -17.99 25.46 6.45
CA ILE A 109 -17.60 25.74 7.83
C ILE A 109 -18.60 26.72 8.41
N VAL A 110 -19.40 26.25 9.38
CA VAL A 110 -20.46 27.01 10.01
C VAL A 110 -19.95 27.60 11.32
N PHE A 111 -19.90 28.91 11.41
CA PHE A 111 -19.59 29.64 12.62
C PHE A 111 -20.89 30.07 13.30
N GLY A 112 -21.14 29.55 14.52
CA GLY A 112 -22.32 29.84 15.31
C GLY A 112 -21.97 30.31 16.74
N LYS A 113 -22.85 31.14 17.34
CA LYS A 113 -22.76 31.39 18.78
C LYS A 113 -23.43 30.21 19.50
N ILE A 114 -22.80 29.71 20.56
CA ILE A 114 -23.41 28.72 21.42
C ILE A 114 -24.57 29.40 22.14
N GLN A 115 -25.80 29.13 21.69
CA GLN A 115 -26.92 29.31 22.55
C GLN A 115 -26.93 28.13 23.51
N THR A 116 -26.45 28.36 24.74
CA THR A 116 -26.61 27.38 25.83
C THR A 116 -28.09 27.23 26.08
N PRO A 117 -28.72 26.07 25.74
CA PRO A 117 -30.03 25.77 26.33
C PRO A 117 -29.81 25.58 27.83
N PRO A 118 -30.75 26.01 28.69
CA PRO A 118 -30.64 25.76 30.13
C PRO A 118 -30.48 24.28 30.35
N LEU A 119 -29.47 23.92 31.15
CA LEU A 119 -29.16 22.55 31.56
C LEU A 119 -30.39 21.90 32.19
N ALA A 120 -31.12 21.11 31.42
CA ALA A 120 -32.01 20.10 31.99
C ALA A 120 -31.13 18.93 32.46
N PRO A 121 -31.30 18.42 33.68
CA PRO A 121 -30.50 17.29 34.17
C PRO A 121 -30.89 16.04 33.39
N PHE A 122 -29.93 15.52 32.61
CA PHE A 122 -30.06 14.25 31.89
C PHE A 122 -29.89 13.08 32.87
N PRO A 123 -30.83 12.12 32.93
CA PRO A 123 -30.60 10.85 33.63
C PRO A 123 -29.59 9.99 32.84
N LEU A 124 -28.51 9.58 33.53
CA LEU A 124 -27.51 8.67 33.03
C LEU A 124 -28.06 7.24 32.89
N THR A 125 -28.82 6.96 31.86
CA THR A 125 -29.19 5.57 31.56
C THR A 125 -29.38 5.40 30.04
N ARG A 126 -28.44 4.56 29.50
CA ARG A 126 -28.47 3.92 28.17
C ARG A 126 -28.30 4.83 26.95
N LEU A 127 -27.04 4.90 26.49
CA LEU A 127 -26.69 5.30 25.15
C LEU A 127 -26.78 4.08 24.21
N PRO A 128 -27.60 4.09 23.16
CA PRO A 128 -27.35 3.27 21.99
C PRO A 128 -26.24 3.95 21.20
N VAL A 129 -25.27 3.16 20.77
CA VAL A 129 -24.14 3.60 19.92
C VAL A 129 -24.72 3.96 18.55
N ALA A 130 -25.14 5.21 18.39
CA ALA A 130 -25.33 5.82 17.08
C ALA A 130 -24.14 6.76 16.88
N PHE A 131 -23.32 6.48 15.90
CA PHE A 131 -22.26 7.38 15.45
C PHE A 131 -22.87 8.65 14.89
N PRO A 132 -22.78 9.81 15.55
CA PRO A 132 -23.09 11.06 14.87
C PRO A 132 -21.79 11.53 14.20
N LEU A 133 -21.81 11.62 12.87
CA LEU A 133 -20.83 12.38 12.07
C LEU A 133 -20.99 13.90 12.29
N GLU A 134 -21.24 14.33 13.51
CA GLU A 134 -21.30 15.75 13.89
C GLU A 134 -20.02 16.11 14.65
N GLY A 135 -18.97 16.49 13.88
CA GLY A 135 -17.78 17.11 14.45
C GLY A 135 -18.10 18.54 14.92
N ARG A 136 -18.57 18.69 16.16
CA ARG A 136 -18.68 20.00 16.81
C ARG A 136 -17.38 20.32 17.54
N GLY A 137 -16.60 21.25 16.99
CA GLY A 137 -15.46 21.84 17.69
C GLY A 137 -15.86 23.14 18.41
N VAL A 138 -15.35 23.36 19.62
CA VAL A 138 -15.55 24.62 20.36
C VAL A 138 -14.32 25.48 20.16
N VAL A 139 -14.47 26.67 19.58
CA VAL A 139 -13.40 27.66 19.36
C VAL A 139 -13.60 28.84 20.28
N GLY A 140 -12.95 28.84 21.43
CA GLY A 140 -13.02 29.94 22.39
C GLY A 140 -14.35 30.04 23.16
N ALA A 141 -14.38 30.87 24.19
CA ALA A 141 -15.55 31.04 25.02
C ALA A 141 -16.78 31.56 24.21
N GLY A 142 -17.74 30.66 23.94
CA GLY A 142 -19.05 31.01 23.37
C GLY A 142 -19.24 30.82 21.86
N HIS A 143 -18.25 30.20 21.13
CA HIS A 143 -18.43 29.94 19.71
C HIS A 143 -18.36 28.44 19.40
N SER A 144 -19.29 27.98 18.58
CA SER A 144 -19.30 26.63 18.02
C SER A 144 -18.91 26.67 16.55
N VAL A 145 -18.07 25.71 16.11
CA VAL A 145 -17.78 25.49 14.70
C VAL A 145 -18.29 24.13 14.33
N GLN A 146 -19.06 24.06 13.25
CA GLN A 146 -19.57 22.83 12.68
C GLN A 146 -19.04 22.71 11.25
N PHE A 147 -18.57 21.51 10.89
CA PHE A 147 -18.11 21.20 9.55
C PHE A 147 -19.18 20.37 8.84
N ILE A 148 -19.63 20.83 7.67
CA ILE A 148 -20.51 20.10 6.76
C ILE A 148 -19.65 19.74 5.55
N VAL A 149 -19.52 18.46 5.25
CA VAL A 149 -18.59 17.97 4.24
C VAL A 149 -19.32 17.02 3.29
N ASP A 150 -18.88 16.99 2.03
CA ASP A 150 -19.34 15.97 1.10
C ASP A 150 -18.84 14.59 1.54
N GLY A 151 -19.76 13.75 2.00
CA GLY A 151 -19.50 12.39 2.48
C GLY A 151 -19.49 11.32 1.39
N SER A 152 -19.56 11.70 0.12
CA SER A 152 -19.52 10.74 -1.01
C SER A 152 -18.19 10.00 -1.07
N ASP A 153 -17.08 10.64 -0.65
CA ASP A 153 -15.80 10.01 -0.38
C ASP A 153 -15.43 10.15 1.11
N PRO A 154 -15.62 9.09 1.92
CA PRO A 154 -15.37 9.14 3.36
C PRO A 154 -13.92 9.47 3.72
N ASN A 155 -12.95 9.04 2.89
CA ASN A 155 -11.52 9.29 3.15
C ASN A 155 -11.18 10.77 2.95
N MET A 156 -11.70 11.36 1.87
CA MET A 156 -11.50 12.79 1.59
C MET A 156 -12.23 13.64 2.61
N ALA A 157 -13.48 13.30 2.95
CA ALA A 157 -14.27 13.99 3.95
C ALA A 157 -13.55 14.06 5.31
N GLN A 158 -12.99 12.95 5.76
CA GLN A 158 -12.24 12.88 7.02
C GLN A 158 -10.98 13.74 6.98
N GLN A 159 -10.25 13.72 5.87
CA GLN A 159 -9.06 14.53 5.70
C GLN A 159 -9.39 16.02 5.67
N TRP A 160 -10.35 16.45 4.85
CA TRP A 160 -10.77 17.85 4.78
C TRP A 160 -11.20 18.40 6.14
N THR A 161 -11.96 17.59 6.89
CA THR A 161 -12.39 17.98 8.24
C THR A 161 -11.20 18.13 9.19
N ALA A 162 -10.25 17.20 9.17
CA ALA A 162 -9.07 17.26 10.02
C ALA A 162 -8.20 18.50 9.72
N TYR A 163 -7.97 18.81 8.44
CA TYR A 163 -7.25 20.03 8.03
C TYR A 163 -7.99 21.30 8.41
N ALA A 164 -9.29 21.35 8.15
CA ALA A 164 -10.12 22.51 8.50
C ALA A 164 -10.11 22.76 10.02
N GLN A 165 -10.20 21.73 10.82
CA GLN A 165 -10.09 21.81 12.27
C GLN A 165 -8.72 22.37 12.68
N GLN A 166 -7.63 21.88 12.09
CA GLN A 166 -6.28 22.37 12.40
C GLN A 166 -6.08 23.83 12.05
N VAL A 167 -6.63 24.30 10.93
CA VAL A 167 -6.49 25.69 10.47
C VAL A 167 -7.38 26.64 11.26
N VAL A 168 -8.62 26.22 11.55
CA VAL A 168 -9.61 27.05 12.25
C VAL A 168 -9.34 27.14 13.75
N MET A 169 -8.98 26.02 14.38
CA MET A 169 -8.71 25.98 15.81
C MET A 169 -7.32 26.57 16.08
N ASN A 170 -7.29 27.70 16.77
CA ASN A 170 -6.03 28.33 17.16
C ASN A 170 -5.27 27.40 18.13
N PRO A 171 -4.01 27.05 17.85
CA PRO A 171 -3.19 26.24 18.76
C PRO A 171 -3.04 26.84 20.17
N GLN A 172 -3.19 28.15 20.30
CA GLN A 172 -3.12 28.87 21.59
C GLN A 172 -4.43 28.85 22.39
N ALA A 173 -5.55 28.51 21.76
CA ALA A 173 -6.87 28.48 22.41
C ALA A 173 -7.39 27.07 22.69
N SER A 174 -6.85 26.03 22.04
CA SER A 174 -7.21 24.65 22.28
C SER A 174 -6.14 23.96 23.15
N MET A 175 -6.56 23.26 24.20
CA MET A 175 -5.68 22.41 25.01
C MET A 175 -5.12 21.19 24.24
N VAL A 176 -5.48 21.05 22.96
CA VAL A 176 -5.05 19.95 22.10
C VAL A 176 -4.04 20.47 21.09
N ASN A 177 -2.76 20.21 21.35
CA ASN A 177 -1.69 20.48 20.40
C ASN A 177 -1.52 19.22 19.52
N GLN A 178 -2.11 19.20 18.35
CA GLN A 178 -1.93 18.11 17.37
C GLN A 178 -0.63 18.34 16.59
N LYS A 179 0.34 17.47 16.81
CA LYS A 179 1.56 17.39 16.01
C LYS A 179 1.49 16.15 15.12
N LEU A 180 1.37 16.36 13.81
CA LEU A 180 1.47 15.26 12.84
C LEU A 180 2.92 14.81 12.76
N LEU A 181 3.16 13.57 13.17
CA LEU A 181 4.46 12.94 13.08
C LEU A 181 4.57 12.23 11.71
N TYR A 182 5.80 12.13 11.20
CA TYR A 182 6.18 11.37 10.00
C TYR A 182 5.65 11.87 8.65
N ASN A 183 4.44 12.39 8.55
CA ASN A 183 3.87 12.95 7.32
C ASN A 183 3.13 14.27 7.60
N PRO A 184 3.82 15.34 7.97
CA PRO A 184 3.19 16.63 8.35
C PRO A 184 2.45 17.28 7.17
N ARG A 185 2.83 16.98 5.93
CA ARG A 185 2.16 17.47 4.71
C ARG A 185 1.04 16.55 4.23
N MET A 186 0.73 15.46 4.96
CA MET A 186 -0.26 14.44 4.61
C MET A 186 -0.21 13.97 3.14
N LYS A 187 0.99 13.92 2.54
CA LYS A 187 1.16 13.43 1.17
C LYS A 187 0.70 11.99 1.04
N SER A 188 -0.19 11.73 0.09
CA SER A 188 -0.73 10.40 -0.21
C SER A 188 0.35 9.40 -0.63
N ALA A 189 1.40 9.90 -1.29
CA ALA A 189 2.54 9.08 -1.72
C ALA A 189 3.18 8.28 -0.56
N TYR A 190 3.19 8.82 0.67
CA TYR A 190 3.73 8.12 1.85
C TYR A 190 2.95 6.83 2.17
N ASN A 191 1.67 6.80 1.87
CA ASN A 191 0.85 5.61 2.06
C ASN A 191 0.92 4.66 0.87
N PHE A 192 0.83 5.21 -0.35
CA PHE A 192 0.72 4.41 -1.57
C PHE A 192 2.04 3.80 -2.02
N VAL A 193 3.20 4.47 -1.83
CA VAL A 193 4.50 3.95 -2.30
C VAL A 193 4.85 2.58 -1.68
N PRO A 194 4.82 2.38 -0.35
CA PRO A 194 5.07 1.07 0.24
C PRO A 194 4.07 0.01 -0.23
N ALA A 195 2.80 0.42 -0.44
CA ALA A 195 1.75 -0.47 -0.89
C ALA A 195 1.96 -0.94 -2.33
N ILE A 196 2.25 -0.01 -3.25
CA ILE A 196 2.54 -0.31 -4.66
C ILE A 196 3.80 -1.16 -4.78
N MET A 197 4.84 -0.85 -4.00
CA MET A 197 6.07 -1.64 -3.95
C MET A 197 5.77 -3.10 -3.61
N GLY A 198 4.95 -3.34 -2.56
CA GLY A 198 4.55 -4.69 -2.18
C GLY A 198 3.72 -5.38 -3.26
N MET A 199 2.75 -4.68 -3.84
CA MET A 199 1.91 -5.22 -4.91
C MET A 199 2.73 -5.58 -6.14
N LEU A 200 3.62 -4.70 -6.60
CA LEU A 200 4.44 -4.91 -7.79
C LEU A 200 5.43 -6.06 -7.61
N LEU A 201 6.14 -6.10 -6.50
CA LEU A 201 7.10 -7.18 -6.23
C LEU A 201 6.39 -8.53 -6.18
N LEU A 202 5.23 -8.62 -5.50
CA LEU A 202 4.47 -9.87 -5.44
C LEU A 202 4.01 -10.32 -6.83
N LEU A 203 3.35 -9.42 -7.55
CA LEU A 203 2.75 -9.73 -8.84
C LEU A 203 3.82 -10.14 -9.86
N ILE A 204 4.87 -9.32 -10.00
CA ILE A 204 5.91 -9.55 -10.99
C ILE A 204 6.68 -10.83 -10.69
N CYS A 205 7.12 -11.03 -9.44
CA CYS A 205 7.91 -12.21 -9.08
C CYS A 205 7.10 -13.50 -9.23
N ALA A 206 5.87 -13.54 -8.73
CA ALA A 206 5.02 -14.71 -8.82
C ALA A 206 4.61 -15.01 -10.28
N MET A 207 4.24 -13.98 -11.04
CA MET A 207 3.84 -14.12 -12.43
C MET A 207 4.99 -14.61 -13.30
N MET A 208 6.18 -14.02 -13.18
CA MET A 208 7.34 -14.41 -13.97
C MET A 208 7.79 -15.84 -13.65
N THR A 209 7.83 -16.21 -12.37
CA THR A 209 8.19 -17.56 -11.96
C THR A 209 7.18 -18.58 -12.48
N SER A 210 5.88 -18.30 -12.35
CA SER A 210 4.85 -19.22 -12.82
C SER A 210 4.89 -19.41 -14.34
N VAL A 211 4.99 -18.31 -15.10
CA VAL A 211 5.05 -18.32 -16.57
C VAL A 211 6.29 -19.06 -17.07
N SER A 212 7.48 -18.82 -16.44
CA SER A 212 8.71 -19.51 -16.84
C SER A 212 8.61 -21.03 -16.72
N ILE A 213 8.02 -21.52 -15.63
CA ILE A 213 7.88 -22.96 -15.41
C ILE A 213 6.82 -23.56 -16.35
N VAL A 214 5.70 -22.87 -16.50
CA VAL A 214 4.60 -23.32 -17.36
C VAL A 214 5.03 -23.31 -18.83
N ARG A 215 5.85 -22.37 -19.26
CA ARG A 215 6.44 -22.34 -20.60
C ARG A 215 7.18 -23.64 -20.94
N GLU A 216 7.98 -24.15 -20.00
CA GLU A 216 8.69 -25.42 -20.23
C GLU A 216 7.74 -26.62 -20.28
N LYS A 217 6.64 -26.58 -19.52
CA LYS A 217 5.60 -27.59 -19.61
C LYS A 217 4.91 -27.56 -20.99
N GLU A 218 4.53 -26.36 -21.48
CA GLU A 218 3.91 -26.19 -22.79
C GLU A 218 4.81 -26.66 -23.94
N GLN A 219 6.12 -26.44 -23.82
CA GLN A 219 7.10 -26.80 -24.83
C GLN A 219 7.56 -28.27 -24.75
N GLY A 220 7.11 -29.03 -23.76
CA GLY A 220 7.55 -30.41 -23.53
C GLY A 220 9.00 -30.54 -23.07
N THR A 221 9.71 -29.43 -22.81
CA THR A 221 11.10 -29.44 -22.39
C THR A 221 11.27 -29.81 -20.93
N MET A 222 10.18 -29.82 -20.17
CA MET A 222 10.17 -30.23 -18.75
C MET A 222 10.59 -31.69 -18.60
N GLU A 223 10.15 -32.59 -19.49
CA GLU A 223 10.50 -34.00 -19.46
C GLU A 223 12.00 -34.21 -19.69
N VAL A 224 12.60 -33.46 -20.60
CA VAL A 224 14.06 -33.48 -20.84
C VAL A 224 14.85 -33.03 -19.63
N LEU A 225 14.35 -32.03 -18.89
CA LEU A 225 14.95 -31.60 -17.63
C LEU A 225 14.87 -32.64 -16.53
N LEU A 226 13.80 -33.42 -16.50
CA LEU A 226 13.57 -34.47 -15.50
C LEU A 226 14.45 -35.71 -15.70
N VAL A 227 14.79 -36.03 -16.95
CA VAL A 227 15.72 -37.12 -17.28
C VAL A 227 17.18 -36.73 -17.05
N SER A 228 17.45 -35.44 -16.85
CA SER A 228 18.79 -34.94 -16.53
C SER A 228 19.26 -35.43 -15.15
N PRO A 229 20.57 -35.80 -14.97
CA PRO A 229 21.12 -36.25 -13.69
C PRO A 229 21.21 -35.13 -12.63
N ILE A 230 20.51 -34.01 -12.82
CA ILE A 230 20.53 -32.84 -11.95
C ILE A 230 19.41 -32.98 -10.90
N GLN A 231 19.73 -32.66 -9.65
CA GLN A 231 18.72 -32.66 -8.58
C GLN A 231 17.60 -31.66 -8.87
N PRO A 232 16.32 -32.05 -8.72
CA PRO A 232 15.16 -31.18 -8.99
C PRO A 232 15.21 -29.84 -8.24
N LEU A 233 15.70 -29.86 -7.02
CA LEU A 233 15.89 -28.66 -6.21
C LEU A 233 16.85 -27.66 -6.88
N MET A 234 17.93 -28.16 -7.46
CA MET A 234 18.93 -27.33 -8.14
C MET A 234 18.33 -26.63 -9.38
N ILE A 235 17.42 -27.30 -10.10
CA ILE A 235 16.73 -26.70 -11.25
C ILE A 235 15.83 -25.56 -10.79
N ILE A 236 15.05 -25.76 -9.72
CA ILE A 236 14.18 -24.73 -9.16
C ILE A 236 14.97 -23.51 -8.71
N VAL A 237 16.06 -23.74 -7.95
CA VAL A 237 16.90 -22.66 -7.44
C VAL A 237 17.61 -21.93 -8.59
N ALA A 238 18.13 -22.66 -9.58
CA ALA A 238 18.77 -22.06 -10.75
C ALA A 238 17.84 -21.18 -11.57
N LYS A 239 16.54 -21.51 -11.60
CA LYS A 239 15.50 -20.67 -12.21
C LYS A 239 15.11 -19.48 -11.34
N ALA A 240 15.04 -19.67 -10.03
CA ALA A 240 14.68 -18.60 -9.11
C ALA A 240 15.73 -17.47 -9.04
N VAL A 241 17.02 -17.79 -9.17
CA VAL A 241 18.12 -16.82 -9.06
C VAL A 241 18.00 -15.64 -10.04
N PRO A 242 17.80 -15.84 -11.35
CA PRO A 242 17.64 -14.71 -12.29
C PRO A 242 16.45 -13.83 -11.96
N TYR A 243 15.31 -14.40 -11.55
CA TYR A 243 14.12 -13.65 -11.16
C TYR A 243 14.31 -12.90 -9.85
N LEU A 244 15.08 -13.47 -8.91
CA LEU A 244 15.48 -12.78 -7.68
C LEU A 244 16.35 -11.55 -8.00
N LEU A 245 17.37 -11.69 -8.85
CA LEU A 245 18.22 -10.57 -9.25
C LEU A 245 17.41 -9.47 -9.96
N GLN A 246 16.50 -9.87 -10.83
CA GLN A 246 15.59 -8.96 -11.52
C GLN A 246 14.66 -8.24 -10.53
N ALA A 247 14.11 -8.95 -9.55
CA ALA A 247 13.25 -8.36 -8.52
C ALA A 247 14.02 -7.36 -7.65
N LEU A 248 15.27 -7.64 -7.31
CA LEU A 248 16.14 -6.70 -6.59
C LEU A 248 16.44 -5.45 -7.43
N LEU A 249 16.61 -5.59 -8.73
CA LEU A 249 16.79 -4.45 -9.63
C LEU A 249 15.50 -3.60 -9.71
N ILE A 250 14.33 -4.23 -9.79
CA ILE A 250 13.04 -3.54 -9.74
C ILE A 250 12.87 -2.82 -8.41
N LEU A 251 13.19 -3.47 -7.29
CA LEU A 251 13.19 -2.86 -5.97
C LEU A 251 14.07 -1.61 -5.93
N PHE A 252 15.27 -1.69 -6.47
CA PHE A 252 16.20 -0.54 -6.54
C PHE A 252 15.60 0.62 -7.35
N ILE A 253 14.98 0.33 -8.51
CA ILE A 253 14.31 1.34 -9.34
C ILE A 253 13.16 1.99 -8.55
N ILE A 254 12.32 1.21 -7.88
CA ILE A 254 11.19 1.70 -7.09
C ILE A 254 11.69 2.60 -5.95
N LEU A 255 12.71 2.18 -5.19
CA LEU A 255 13.27 2.96 -4.10
C LEU A 255 13.90 4.28 -4.60
N THR A 256 14.60 4.24 -5.72
CA THR A 256 15.17 5.43 -6.34
C THR A 256 14.07 6.41 -6.78
N MET A 257 13.03 5.92 -7.47
CA MET A 257 11.89 6.75 -7.88
C MET A 257 11.13 7.31 -6.69
N SER A 258 10.94 6.52 -5.64
CA SER A 258 10.31 6.95 -4.40
C SER A 258 11.02 8.15 -3.80
N ALA A 259 12.35 8.11 -3.72
CA ALA A 259 13.14 9.18 -3.12
C ALA A 259 13.29 10.41 -4.02
N THR A 260 13.44 10.22 -5.35
CA THR A 260 13.79 11.32 -6.26
C THR A 260 12.61 11.98 -6.95
N VAL A 261 11.55 11.22 -7.23
CA VAL A 261 10.38 11.69 -8.00
C VAL A 261 9.18 11.97 -7.11
N LEU A 262 8.96 11.13 -6.10
CA LEU A 262 7.78 11.23 -5.24
C LEU A 262 8.06 11.90 -3.88
N ASP A 263 9.29 12.30 -3.61
CA ASP A 263 9.72 12.91 -2.32
C ASP A 263 9.31 12.09 -1.10
N VAL A 264 9.28 10.77 -1.21
CA VAL A 264 9.01 9.87 -0.08
C VAL A 264 10.33 9.59 0.63
N PRO A 265 10.46 9.94 1.91
CA PRO A 265 11.72 9.80 2.63
C PRO A 265 12.07 8.33 2.85
N LEU A 266 13.35 8.02 2.76
CA LEU A 266 13.94 6.75 3.19
C LEU A 266 14.64 7.00 4.52
N GLN A 267 13.87 7.15 5.61
CA GLN A 267 14.42 7.51 6.93
C GLN A 267 15.10 6.33 7.63
N GLY A 268 14.69 5.10 7.32
CA GLY A 268 15.24 3.90 7.92
C GLY A 268 16.48 3.36 7.22
N SER A 269 17.05 2.33 7.79
CA SER A 269 18.22 1.65 7.23
C SER A 269 17.88 0.91 5.93
N LEU A 270 18.56 1.23 4.85
CA LEU A 270 18.44 0.55 3.55
C LEU A 270 18.69 -0.97 3.67
N LEU A 271 19.57 -1.38 4.57
CA LEU A 271 19.87 -2.80 4.79
C LEU A 271 18.62 -3.55 5.25
N TRP A 272 17.84 -3.01 6.20
CA TRP A 272 16.62 -3.64 6.68
C TRP A 272 15.49 -3.61 5.65
N ILE A 273 15.40 -2.54 4.87
CA ILE A 273 14.46 -2.43 3.75
C ILE A 273 14.76 -3.53 2.71
N VAL A 274 16.01 -3.68 2.30
CA VAL A 274 16.43 -4.71 1.33
C VAL A 274 16.26 -6.12 1.91
N PHE A 275 16.60 -6.34 3.18
CA PHE A 275 16.46 -7.64 3.85
C PHE A 275 14.99 -8.08 3.93
N THR A 276 14.10 -7.20 4.36
CA THR A 276 12.65 -7.52 4.42
C THR A 276 12.09 -7.76 3.01
N SER A 277 12.51 -6.94 2.04
CA SER A 277 12.12 -7.13 0.64
C SER A 277 12.64 -8.44 0.05
N PHE A 278 13.85 -8.86 0.43
CA PHE A 278 14.40 -10.14 0.02
C PHE A 278 13.55 -11.31 0.50
N ILE A 279 13.15 -11.33 1.78
CA ILE A 279 12.23 -12.36 2.32
C ILE A 279 10.90 -12.35 1.54
N TYR A 280 10.37 -11.17 1.27
CA TYR A 280 9.12 -11.03 0.54
C TYR A 280 9.21 -11.46 -0.92
N ILE A 281 10.32 -11.17 -1.60
CA ILE A 281 10.59 -11.66 -2.96
C ILE A 281 10.68 -13.20 -2.97
N MET A 282 11.36 -13.81 -1.99
CA MET A 282 11.42 -15.27 -1.85
C MET A 282 10.02 -15.88 -1.66
N LEU A 283 9.17 -15.24 -0.88
CA LEU A 283 7.77 -15.61 -0.72
C LEU A 283 7.04 -15.54 -2.07
N ALA A 284 7.17 -14.44 -2.80
CA ALA A 284 6.52 -14.22 -4.09
C ALA A 284 6.95 -15.25 -5.15
N LEU A 285 8.25 -15.58 -5.21
CA LEU A 285 8.78 -16.63 -6.08
C LEU A 285 8.18 -17.99 -5.71
N SER A 286 8.04 -18.30 -4.41
CA SER A 286 7.43 -19.54 -3.93
C SER A 286 5.94 -19.64 -4.30
N LEU A 287 5.20 -18.52 -4.25
CA LEU A 287 3.82 -18.46 -4.75
C LEU A 287 3.75 -18.71 -6.25
N GLY A 288 4.67 -18.15 -7.03
CA GLY A 288 4.78 -18.42 -8.46
C GLY A 288 4.99 -19.88 -8.78
N LEU A 289 5.85 -20.57 -7.99
CA LEU A 289 6.03 -22.03 -8.08
C LEU A 289 4.72 -22.78 -7.83
N LEU A 290 3.94 -22.39 -6.82
CA LEU A 290 2.64 -23.03 -6.52
C LEU A 290 1.62 -22.80 -7.63
N ILE A 291 1.53 -21.59 -8.16
CA ILE A 291 0.63 -21.25 -9.28
C ILE A 291 1.00 -22.09 -10.52
N SER A 292 2.31 -22.25 -10.78
CA SER A 292 2.77 -23.08 -11.91
C SER A 292 2.31 -24.55 -11.83
N ASN A 293 1.99 -25.04 -10.64
CA ASN A 293 1.49 -26.41 -10.47
C ASN A 293 0.05 -26.57 -10.97
N VAL A 294 -0.76 -25.53 -10.88
CA VAL A 294 -2.16 -25.53 -11.30
C VAL A 294 -2.29 -25.17 -12.78
N ALA A 295 -1.48 -24.24 -13.26
CA ALA A 295 -1.53 -23.75 -14.63
C ALA A 295 -0.95 -24.76 -15.62
N GLN A 296 -1.65 -24.93 -16.75
CA GLN A 296 -1.21 -25.77 -17.88
C GLN A 296 -0.62 -24.95 -19.03
N THR A 297 -1.08 -23.71 -19.18
CA THR A 297 -0.63 -22.80 -20.24
C THR A 297 -0.12 -21.51 -19.66
N GLN A 298 0.77 -20.81 -20.37
CA GLN A 298 1.29 -19.51 -19.97
C GLN A 298 0.17 -18.49 -19.74
N PHE A 299 -0.85 -18.53 -20.61
CA PHE A 299 -2.03 -17.64 -20.47
C PHE A 299 -2.77 -17.89 -19.16
N VAL A 300 -3.02 -19.17 -18.82
CA VAL A 300 -3.67 -19.53 -17.53
C VAL A 300 -2.79 -19.11 -16.35
N ALA A 301 -1.47 -19.29 -16.45
CA ALA A 301 -0.54 -18.86 -15.39
C ALA A 301 -0.61 -17.33 -15.14
N LEU A 302 -0.64 -16.53 -16.23
CA LEU A 302 -0.82 -15.08 -16.16
C LEU A 302 -2.15 -14.71 -15.51
N LEU A 303 -3.24 -15.31 -15.99
CA LEU A 303 -4.59 -15.00 -15.53
C LEU A 303 -4.80 -15.36 -14.07
N VAL A 304 -4.37 -16.55 -13.66
CA VAL A 304 -4.45 -17.01 -12.26
C VAL A 304 -3.58 -16.11 -11.37
N SER A 305 -2.35 -15.80 -11.77
CA SER A 305 -1.47 -14.90 -11.00
C SER A 305 -2.11 -13.54 -10.81
N ALA A 306 -2.66 -12.96 -11.89
CA ALA A 306 -3.29 -11.65 -11.83
C ALA A 306 -4.55 -11.68 -10.92
N MET A 307 -5.45 -12.64 -11.11
CA MET A 307 -6.71 -12.69 -10.35
C MET A 307 -6.49 -13.04 -8.87
N VAL A 308 -5.64 -14.03 -8.60
CA VAL A 308 -5.43 -14.53 -7.22
C VAL A 308 -4.54 -13.59 -6.41
N LEU A 309 -3.62 -12.87 -7.05
CA LEU A 309 -2.68 -12.00 -6.32
C LEU A 309 -3.10 -10.53 -6.37
N LEU A 310 -3.52 -9.98 -7.52
CA LEU A 310 -3.79 -8.57 -7.66
C LEU A 310 -5.05 -8.15 -6.88
N LEU A 311 -6.20 -8.81 -7.13
CA LEU A 311 -7.45 -8.41 -6.51
C LEU A 311 -7.43 -8.47 -4.98
N PRO A 312 -7.01 -9.59 -4.34
CA PRO A 312 -6.92 -9.62 -2.90
C PRO A 312 -5.86 -8.66 -2.34
N THR A 313 -4.74 -8.45 -3.04
CA THR A 313 -3.71 -7.51 -2.61
C THR A 313 -4.27 -6.09 -2.56
N VAL A 314 -4.96 -5.63 -3.60
CA VAL A 314 -5.51 -4.28 -3.66
C VAL A 314 -6.60 -4.09 -2.59
N MET A 315 -7.47 -5.10 -2.38
CA MET A 315 -8.62 -4.98 -1.48
C MET A 315 -8.27 -5.24 -0.01
N LEU A 316 -7.42 -6.24 0.28
CA LEU A 316 -7.26 -6.79 1.63
C LEU A 316 -5.89 -6.49 2.28
N SER A 317 -5.02 -5.73 1.61
CA SER A 317 -3.69 -5.40 2.17
C SER A 317 -3.66 -4.15 3.04
N GLY A 318 -4.73 -3.37 3.10
CA GLY A 318 -4.75 -2.06 3.73
C GLY A 318 -4.18 -0.94 2.82
N MET A 319 -4.13 -1.18 1.50
CA MET A 319 -3.71 -0.18 0.51
C MET A 319 -4.79 0.89 0.29
N LEU A 320 -6.01 0.48 -0.04
CA LEU A 320 -7.14 1.37 -0.33
C LEU A 320 -7.99 1.62 0.92
N PHE A 321 -8.28 0.57 1.66
CA PHE A 321 -9.16 0.64 2.82
C PHE A 321 -8.41 0.23 4.09
N PRO A 322 -8.52 0.97 5.20
CA PRO A 322 -8.00 0.53 6.49
C PRO A 322 -8.60 -0.82 6.87
N ILE A 323 -7.76 -1.75 7.32
CA ILE A 323 -8.19 -3.12 7.65
C ILE A 323 -9.18 -3.11 8.82
N GLU A 324 -9.00 -2.18 9.75
CA GLU A 324 -9.85 -1.97 10.93
C GLU A 324 -11.29 -1.59 10.57
N SER A 325 -11.50 -1.00 9.40
CA SER A 325 -12.84 -0.63 8.89
C SER A 325 -13.58 -1.76 8.19
N MET A 326 -12.91 -2.90 7.97
CA MET A 326 -13.51 -4.06 7.30
C MET A 326 -14.32 -4.91 8.27
N PRO A 327 -15.37 -5.63 7.78
CA PRO A 327 -16.04 -6.66 8.55
C PRO A 327 -15.04 -7.73 9.06
N GLU A 328 -15.28 -8.30 10.23
CA GLU A 328 -14.38 -9.27 10.88
C GLU A 328 -13.95 -10.42 9.97
N ILE A 329 -14.87 -10.96 9.17
CA ILE A 329 -14.57 -12.05 8.21
C ILE A 329 -13.47 -11.62 7.22
N LEU A 330 -13.54 -10.40 6.69
CA LEU A 330 -12.53 -9.88 5.77
C LEU A 330 -11.20 -9.60 6.47
N GLN A 331 -11.22 -9.20 7.75
CA GLN A 331 -10.00 -9.03 8.54
C GLN A 331 -9.26 -10.35 8.73
N TRP A 332 -9.98 -11.47 8.96
CA TRP A 332 -9.39 -12.81 9.04
C TRP A 332 -8.76 -13.24 7.73
N ILE A 333 -9.42 -12.99 6.59
CA ILE A 333 -8.85 -13.26 5.27
C ILE A 333 -7.63 -12.38 5.01
N ALA A 334 -7.70 -11.09 5.36
CA ALA A 334 -6.58 -10.16 5.25
C ALA A 334 -5.37 -10.58 6.09
N ALA A 335 -5.58 -11.27 7.21
CA ALA A 335 -4.50 -11.79 8.04
C ALA A 335 -3.67 -12.89 7.39
N ILE A 336 -4.22 -13.59 6.37
CA ILE A 336 -3.51 -14.61 5.60
C ILE A 336 -2.72 -13.98 4.43
N MET A 337 -2.97 -12.70 4.11
CA MET A 337 -2.37 -12.03 2.95
C MET A 337 -0.95 -11.50 3.25
N PRO A 338 0.10 -12.03 2.57
CA PRO A 338 1.47 -11.58 2.80
C PRO A 338 1.70 -10.08 2.50
N PRO A 339 1.08 -9.46 1.47
CA PRO A 339 1.27 -8.04 1.17
C PRO A 339 0.95 -7.12 2.34
N ARG A 340 -0.02 -7.47 3.18
CA ARG A 340 -0.38 -6.71 4.39
C ARG A 340 0.85 -6.47 5.28
N TYR A 341 1.55 -7.53 5.62
CA TYR A 341 2.70 -7.46 6.54
C TYR A 341 3.89 -6.74 5.89
N TYR A 342 4.11 -6.97 4.60
CA TYR A 342 5.16 -6.27 3.88
C TYR A 342 4.91 -4.76 3.81
N MET A 343 3.68 -4.34 3.49
CA MET A 343 3.32 -2.91 3.42
C MET A 343 3.45 -2.25 4.80
N GLN A 344 3.02 -2.92 5.88
CA GLN A 344 3.18 -2.42 7.24
C GLN A 344 4.65 -2.27 7.62
N ALA A 345 5.47 -3.30 7.34
CA ALA A 345 6.92 -3.24 7.60
C ALA A 345 7.59 -2.12 6.80
N MET A 346 7.25 -1.96 5.51
CA MET A 346 7.82 -0.90 4.69
C MET A 346 7.40 0.50 5.13
N ARG A 347 6.14 0.72 5.55
CA ARG A 347 5.72 2.00 6.14
C ARG A 347 6.54 2.34 7.39
N LYS A 348 6.72 1.37 8.29
CA LYS A 348 7.53 1.55 9.50
C LYS A 348 8.99 1.85 9.18
N LEU A 349 9.60 1.07 8.29
CA LEU A 349 11.01 1.24 7.92
C LEU A 349 11.25 2.51 7.12
N MET A 350 10.50 2.75 6.04
CA MET A 350 10.76 3.87 5.13
C MET A 350 10.35 5.22 5.72
N ILE A 351 9.15 5.30 6.34
CA ILE A 351 8.53 6.56 6.72
C ILE A 351 8.81 6.89 8.18
N MET A 352 8.64 5.91 9.09
CA MET A 352 8.86 6.14 10.52
C MET A 352 10.34 6.06 10.90
N GLY A 353 11.19 5.47 10.03
CA GLY A 353 12.63 5.35 10.28
C GLY A 353 13.00 4.44 11.44
N VAL A 354 12.10 3.50 11.81
CA VAL A 354 12.32 2.60 12.95
C VAL A 354 13.32 1.49 12.63
N GLY A 355 13.90 0.91 13.65
CA GLY A 355 14.81 -0.23 13.53
C GLY A 355 14.09 -1.57 13.34
N ILE A 356 14.86 -2.63 13.09
CA ILE A 356 14.34 -3.99 12.90
C ILE A 356 13.53 -4.50 14.12
N GLY A 357 13.85 -4.05 15.31
CA GLY A 357 13.14 -4.43 16.54
C GLY A 357 11.65 -4.08 16.56
N GLU A 358 11.26 -3.03 15.82
CA GLU A 358 9.85 -2.58 15.74
C GLU A 358 9.06 -3.26 14.62
N VAL A 359 9.76 -3.92 13.68
CA VAL A 359 9.16 -4.62 12.52
C VAL A 359 9.39 -6.13 12.59
N TRP A 360 9.94 -6.62 13.69
CA TRP A 360 10.31 -8.02 13.82
C TRP A 360 9.07 -8.95 13.68
N GLN A 361 7.90 -8.52 14.12
CA GLN A 361 6.67 -9.29 14.01
C GLN A 361 6.30 -9.51 12.54
N GLU A 362 6.23 -8.45 11.75
CA GLU A 362 5.91 -8.52 10.33
C GLU A 362 6.94 -9.36 9.57
N VAL A 363 8.21 -9.17 9.87
CA VAL A 363 9.31 -9.91 9.23
C VAL A 363 9.26 -11.39 9.60
N SER A 364 8.97 -11.74 10.86
CA SER A 364 8.87 -13.14 11.29
C SER A 364 7.66 -13.85 10.66
N ILE A 365 6.52 -13.17 10.55
CA ILE A 365 5.33 -13.70 9.87
C ILE A 365 5.66 -13.93 8.40
N LEU A 366 6.28 -12.97 7.71
CA LEU A 366 6.69 -13.13 6.32
C LEU A 366 7.67 -14.27 6.13
N ALA A 367 8.66 -14.41 7.03
CA ALA A 367 9.62 -15.51 6.99
C ALA A 367 8.94 -16.87 7.21
N GLY A 368 8.01 -16.96 8.17
CA GLY A 368 7.21 -18.15 8.42
C GLY A 368 6.34 -18.54 7.21
N MET A 369 5.65 -17.57 6.61
CA MET A 369 4.88 -17.78 5.38
C MET A 369 5.78 -18.23 4.23
N THR A 370 6.95 -17.61 4.08
CA THR A 370 7.94 -17.98 3.04
C THR A 370 8.36 -19.43 3.20
N ALA A 371 8.74 -19.83 4.41
CA ALA A 371 9.16 -21.20 4.70
C ALA A 371 8.04 -22.21 4.39
N LEU A 372 6.81 -21.90 4.83
CA LEU A 372 5.65 -22.75 4.59
C LEU A 372 5.36 -22.92 3.10
N LEU A 373 5.33 -21.82 2.34
CA LEU A 373 5.06 -21.85 0.90
C LEU A 373 6.19 -22.53 0.13
N LEU A 374 7.45 -22.32 0.52
CA LEU A 374 8.58 -22.98 -0.10
C LEU A 374 8.53 -24.49 0.12
N ILE A 375 8.26 -24.96 1.34
CA ILE A 375 8.11 -26.37 1.65
C ILE A 375 6.94 -26.98 0.85
N ALA A 376 5.79 -26.28 0.77
CA ALA A 376 4.65 -26.72 -0.01
C ALA A 376 4.98 -26.81 -1.50
N ALA A 377 5.68 -25.82 -2.04
CA ALA A 377 6.11 -25.80 -3.44
C ALA A 377 7.05 -26.97 -3.76
N LEU A 378 8.06 -27.21 -2.90
CA LEU A 378 9.01 -28.30 -3.07
C LEU A 378 8.35 -29.69 -2.97
N LYS A 379 7.45 -29.90 -1.99
CA LYS A 379 6.71 -31.15 -1.85
C LYS A 379 5.84 -31.46 -3.08
N ASN A 380 5.12 -30.46 -3.60
CA ASN A 380 4.28 -30.64 -4.77
C ASN A 380 5.10 -30.90 -6.04
N PHE A 381 6.26 -30.27 -6.16
CA PHE A 381 7.17 -30.51 -7.27
C PHE A 381 7.72 -31.95 -7.26
N ASN A 382 8.17 -32.43 -6.09
CA ASN A 382 8.68 -33.80 -5.95
C ASN A 382 7.62 -34.87 -6.20
N LYS A 383 6.36 -34.64 -5.82
CA LYS A 383 5.26 -35.59 -6.12
C LYS A 383 5.02 -35.79 -7.62
N ARG A 384 5.23 -34.74 -8.42
CA ARG A 384 5.08 -34.84 -9.89
C ARG A 384 6.26 -35.51 -10.59
N LEU A 385 7.40 -35.61 -9.91
CA LEU A 385 8.57 -36.33 -10.39
C LEU A 385 8.49 -37.83 -10.13
N ALA A 386 7.65 -38.23 -9.16
CA ALA A 386 7.47 -39.62 -8.77
C ALA A 386 6.29 -40.33 -9.51
N LEU A 387 5.55 -39.60 -10.34
CA LEU A 387 4.50 -40.07 -11.24
C LEU A 387 4.98 -40.07 -12.70
#